data_764b726975c4c7ab66c078d4899dcebc
#
_entry.id   764b726975c4c7ab66c078d4899dcebc
#
_cell.length_a   1.000
_cell.length_b   1.000
_cell.length_c   1.000
_cell.angle_alpha   90.00
_cell.angle_beta   90.00
_cell.angle_gamma   90.00
#
_symmetry.space_group_name_H-M   'P 1'
#
loop_
_entity.id
_entity.type
_entity.pdbx_description
1 polymer ?
#
loop_
_entity_poly.entity_id
_entity_poly.type
_entity_poly.pdbx_seq_one_letter_code
_entity_poly.pdbx_strand_id
1 'polypeptide(L)'
;MSLPKLADHPTATAGNPQDVAIQSLDPSSNETSSMEPSHSEKVHIESDVEESMEARIERLGRERPPIFKSLWAELGFIFSVLMSQILTEYFVSGFNLILPTLIEDLDIPQASSVWPATAFSLVIAATLLVFGRLGDMYGGYPVYLLGLAWLVGLGPAAFLPTGVMLIGTVYRPGPRKNLVFALYGTFAVIGFYFGIFCAGLVGQYIRWGWYFWIGAFLAFITLITSAIFVPNDYKERRKNAITMDWPGAGATVCGIVLVVFAITESAHTPQGWRTPYIPTLFCVGCILLLIAVYIEGWVAEMPLLPGDIFTTPCMTQLTVALLLLYGNCGIYLLYGTLYFQNIMGATPLQVVAWFTPVAVGGIVLNILQAYLLHLVPGHFLLIVAGAGAVGSPLLLALVPAGGSYWAWVFPSCVLTTMSIDLSYTVICVFLTTQLPSARQGLAGGLINSVMQLGMALALGLSDIIQSYTVDEAGLRKSYQNTFWFAVATGSACSILMVIWGRKVGKAASDLTADEKLELEREAARLSSSSRAETGGN
;
A
#
# COMPACT_ATOMS: atom_id res chain seq x y z
N MET A 1 29.86 35.85 33.09
CA MET A 1 29.52 35.79 34.52
C MET A 1 29.14 34.38 34.87
N SER A 2 30.08 33.71 35.57
CA SER A 2 30.05 32.53 36.41
C SER A 2 29.26 31.26 35.99
N LEU A 3 30.02 30.23 35.66
CA LEU A 3 29.71 28.79 35.79
C LEU A 3 29.58 28.37 37.26
N PRO A 4 28.87 27.35 37.62
CA PRO A 4 29.22 26.47 38.72
C PRO A 4 29.51 25.03 38.28
N LYS A 5 30.68 24.63 38.62
CA LYS A 5 31.32 23.49 39.32
C LYS A 5 30.66 22.11 39.24
N LEU A 6 31.48 21.19 38.72
CA LEU A 6 31.47 19.72 38.95
C LEU A 6 31.34 19.36 40.44
N ALA A 7 30.64 18.30 40.73
CA ALA A 7 30.73 17.53 41.98
C ALA A 7 30.85 16.03 41.68
N ASP A 8 31.93 15.50 42.11
CA ASP A 8 32.47 14.24 42.52
C ASP A 8 31.70 12.91 42.34
N HIS A 9 32.41 11.99 41.70
CA HIS A 9 32.22 10.53 41.78
C HIS A 9 32.70 9.96 43.09
N PRO A 10 32.11 8.91 43.61
CA PRO A 10 32.80 7.96 44.48
C PRO A 10 33.21 6.68 43.70
N THR A 11 34.45 6.43 43.76
CA THR A 11 35.18 5.19 43.42
C THR A 11 34.68 3.99 44.23
N ALA A 12 34.33 2.91 43.54
CA ALA A 12 34.16 1.61 44.16
C ALA A 12 35.37 0.71 43.81
N THR A 13 35.98 0.23 44.87
CA THR A 13 37.15 -0.59 44.98
C THR A 13 37.03 -1.98 44.37
N ALA A 14 38.09 -2.40 43.71
CA ALA A 14 38.33 -3.74 43.21
C ALA A 14 38.51 -4.75 44.40
N GLY A 15 37.79 -5.87 44.31
CA GLY A 15 38.01 -7.06 45.14
C GLY A 15 38.64 -8.18 44.27
N ASN A 16 39.78 -8.66 44.77
CA ASN A 16 40.65 -9.67 44.19
C ASN A 16 40.05 -11.09 44.35
N PRO A 17 40.20 -12.02 43.38
CA PRO A 17 39.82 -13.42 43.55
C PRO A 17 41.01 -14.24 44.01
N GLN A 18 40.92 -14.88 45.14
CA GLN A 18 41.82 -15.97 45.52
C GLN A 18 41.06 -17.12 46.22
N ASP A 19 41.50 -18.33 45.88
CA ASP A 19 41.41 -19.59 46.60
C ASP A 19 40.13 -20.43 46.52
N VAL A 20 40.15 -21.40 45.59
CA VAL A 20 39.64 -22.76 45.87
C VAL A 20 40.68 -23.79 45.44
N ALA A 21 41.05 -24.60 46.42
CA ALA A 21 42.16 -25.58 46.44
C ALA A 21 41.96 -26.73 45.44
N ILE A 22 43.11 -27.12 44.86
CA ILE A 22 43.34 -28.37 44.13
C ILE A 22 43.50 -29.48 45.14
N GLN A 23 42.65 -30.48 45.16
CA GLN A 23 42.89 -31.77 45.77
C GLN A 23 43.30 -32.77 44.70
N SER A 24 44.60 -33.15 44.78
CA SER A 24 45.22 -34.27 44.07
C SER A 24 44.67 -35.59 44.61
N LEU A 25 44.26 -36.52 43.76
CA LEU A 25 44.14 -37.94 44.06
C LEU A 25 44.88 -38.77 43.02
N ASP A 26 45.68 -39.68 43.54
CA ASP A 26 46.65 -40.61 42.94
C ASP A 26 46.00 -41.65 42.00
N PRO A 27 46.76 -42.17 41.03
CA PRO A 27 46.24 -43.15 40.05
C PRO A 27 46.66 -44.58 40.52
N SER A 28 45.66 -45.41 40.79
CA SER A 28 45.86 -46.88 40.68
C SER A 28 44.53 -47.64 40.88
N SER A 29 43.93 -48.12 39.80
CA SER A 29 43.44 -49.51 39.71
C SER A 29 42.76 -49.71 38.34
N ASN A 30 43.37 -50.59 37.57
CA ASN A 30 42.81 -51.24 36.41
C ASN A 30 41.53 -52.00 36.79
N GLU A 31 40.43 -51.76 36.03
CA GLU A 31 39.55 -52.85 35.66
C GLU A 31 38.80 -52.45 34.36
N THR A 32 39.12 -53.17 33.30
CA THR A 32 38.47 -53.21 32.02
C THR A 32 37.05 -53.76 32.16
N SER A 33 36.08 -52.92 31.94
CA SER A 33 34.71 -53.36 31.64
C SER A 33 34.19 -52.57 30.44
N SER A 34 34.20 -53.24 29.32
CA SER A 34 33.58 -52.80 28.06
C SER A 34 32.06 -52.71 28.23
N MET A 35 31.56 -51.52 28.44
CA MET A 35 30.12 -51.22 28.26
C MET A 35 29.94 -50.48 26.94
N GLU A 36 29.33 -51.15 25.97
CA GLU A 36 28.80 -50.51 24.78
C GLU A 36 27.78 -49.45 25.20
N PRO A 37 27.83 -48.23 24.65
CA PRO A 37 26.83 -47.22 24.93
C PRO A 37 25.49 -47.67 24.40
N SER A 38 24.46 -47.59 25.24
CA SER A 38 23.10 -48.00 24.95
C SER A 38 22.55 -47.22 23.73
N HIS A 39 21.79 -47.91 22.91
CA HIS A 39 21.16 -47.38 21.69
C HIS A 39 20.32 -46.10 21.91
N SER A 40 20.00 -45.77 23.17
CA SER A 40 19.25 -44.59 23.59
C SER A 40 20.09 -43.32 23.62
N GLU A 41 21.41 -43.42 23.81
CA GLU A 41 22.28 -42.22 23.86
C GLU A 41 22.75 -41.78 22.48
N LYS A 42 22.79 -42.71 21.50
CA LYS A 42 23.09 -42.37 20.10
C LYS A 42 21.96 -41.63 19.37
N VAL A 43 20.74 -41.73 19.87
CA VAL A 43 19.58 -41.04 19.27
C VAL A 43 19.49 -39.57 19.70
N HIS A 44 20.13 -39.19 20.82
CA HIS A 44 20.15 -37.79 21.28
C HIS A 44 21.31 -36.96 20.73
N ILE A 45 22.31 -37.54 20.13
CA ILE A 45 23.50 -36.82 19.57
C ILE A 45 23.30 -36.51 18.07
N GLU A 46 22.33 -37.15 17.40
CA GLU A 46 22.01 -36.89 15.99
C GLU A 46 21.01 -35.75 15.75
N SER A 47 20.53 -35.04 16.79
CA SER A 47 19.55 -33.96 16.66
C SER A 47 20.09 -32.54 16.66
N ASP A 48 21.40 -32.33 16.86
CA ASP A 48 22.04 -31.02 16.72
C ASP A 48 22.76 -30.88 15.36
N VAL A 49 22.04 -31.20 14.27
CA VAL A 49 22.37 -30.59 12.98
C VAL A 49 22.07 -29.12 13.16
N GLU A 50 23.08 -28.25 13.19
CA GLU A 50 22.90 -26.79 13.17
C GLU A 50 22.00 -26.47 12.01
N GLU A 51 20.71 -26.16 12.33
CA GLU A 51 19.72 -25.72 11.36
C GLU A 51 20.30 -24.49 10.65
N SER A 52 20.47 -24.54 9.34
CA SER A 52 20.98 -23.38 8.61
C SER A 52 20.09 -22.16 8.89
N MET A 53 20.68 -20.97 8.91
CA MET A 53 19.93 -19.72 9.16
C MET A 53 18.71 -19.61 8.23
N GLU A 54 18.86 -20.00 6.96
CA GLU A 54 17.76 -20.01 5.99
C GLU A 54 16.63 -20.96 6.39
N ALA A 55 16.94 -22.20 6.79
CA ALA A 55 15.94 -23.17 7.23
C ALA A 55 15.20 -22.70 8.49
N ARG A 56 15.94 -22.05 9.41
CA ARG A 56 15.37 -21.46 10.62
C ARG A 56 14.44 -20.29 10.30
N ILE A 57 14.85 -19.38 9.40
CA ILE A 57 14.02 -18.24 8.95
C ILE A 57 12.75 -18.76 8.28
N GLU A 58 12.87 -19.77 7.40
CA GLU A 58 11.72 -20.36 6.71
C GLU A 58 10.74 -21.04 7.68
N ARG A 59 11.25 -21.81 8.63
CA ARG A 59 10.43 -22.46 9.66
C ARG A 59 9.70 -21.43 10.52
N LEU A 60 10.41 -20.41 11.02
CA LEU A 60 9.82 -19.34 11.82
C LEU A 60 8.82 -18.50 11.02
N GLY A 61 9.01 -18.37 9.70
CA GLY A 61 8.07 -17.70 8.80
C GLY A 61 6.78 -18.49 8.54
N ARG A 62 6.77 -19.81 8.79
CA ARG A 62 5.59 -20.68 8.70
C ARG A 62 4.84 -20.80 10.02
N GLU A 63 5.47 -20.53 11.15
CA GLU A 63 4.86 -20.62 12.48
C GLU A 63 3.85 -19.50 12.71
N ARG A 64 2.85 -19.79 13.57
CA ARG A 64 1.89 -18.79 14.02
C ARG A 64 2.59 -17.75 14.89
N PRO A 65 2.34 -16.44 14.69
CA PRO A 65 2.83 -15.43 15.60
C PRO A 65 2.42 -15.71 17.05
N PRO A 66 3.36 -15.68 18.01
CA PRO A 66 3.09 -16.03 19.41
C PRO A 66 2.09 -15.09 20.10
N ILE A 67 1.81 -13.93 19.51
CA ILE A 67 0.82 -12.97 19.98
C ILE A 67 -0.61 -13.54 19.94
N PHE A 68 -0.89 -14.51 19.05
CA PHE A 68 -2.21 -15.14 18.93
C PHE A 68 -2.29 -16.42 19.74
N LYS A 69 -3.10 -16.41 20.80
CA LYS A 69 -3.32 -17.57 21.67
C LYS A 69 -4.08 -18.72 20.98
N SER A 70 -4.87 -18.43 19.93
CA SER A 70 -5.67 -19.42 19.23
C SER A 70 -5.72 -19.13 17.72
N LEU A 71 -6.09 -20.13 16.92
CA LEU A 71 -6.33 -19.96 15.48
C LEU A 71 -7.47 -18.96 15.22
N TRP A 72 -8.51 -18.99 16.05
CA TRP A 72 -9.65 -18.07 15.93
C TRP A 72 -9.27 -16.60 16.16
N ALA A 73 -8.31 -16.35 17.06
CA ALA A 73 -7.80 -14.99 17.28
C ALA A 73 -7.02 -14.48 16.06
N GLU A 74 -6.21 -15.34 15.43
CA GLU A 74 -5.51 -15.01 14.21
C GLU A 74 -6.46 -14.79 13.03
N LEU A 75 -7.44 -15.69 12.83
CA LEU A 75 -8.45 -15.53 11.78
C LEU A 75 -9.29 -14.26 11.99
N GLY A 76 -9.63 -13.93 13.24
CA GLY A 76 -10.32 -12.69 13.58
C GLY A 76 -9.50 -11.44 13.25
N PHE A 77 -8.19 -11.46 13.52
CA PHE A 77 -7.28 -10.39 13.11
C PHE A 77 -7.22 -10.25 11.58
N ILE A 78 -6.98 -11.35 10.87
CA ILE A 78 -6.94 -11.36 9.40
C ILE A 78 -8.26 -10.83 8.85
N PHE A 79 -9.40 -11.34 9.32
CA PHE A 79 -10.73 -10.88 8.91
C PHE A 79 -10.90 -9.37 9.11
N SER A 80 -10.49 -8.83 10.26
CA SER A 80 -10.59 -7.40 10.55
C SER A 80 -9.82 -6.55 9.55
N VAL A 81 -8.58 -6.94 9.22
CA VAL A 81 -7.74 -6.19 8.28
C VAL A 81 -8.24 -6.35 6.85
N LEU A 82 -8.72 -7.53 6.45
CA LEU A 82 -9.29 -7.76 5.12
C LEU A 82 -10.61 -6.97 4.93
N MET A 83 -11.43 -6.89 5.97
CA MET A 83 -12.68 -6.11 5.93
C MET A 83 -12.42 -4.60 5.81
N SER A 84 -11.35 -4.07 6.39
CA SER A 84 -10.99 -2.66 6.21
C SER A 84 -10.60 -2.35 4.77
N GLN A 85 -9.95 -3.30 4.09
CA GLN A 85 -9.64 -3.18 2.66
C GLN A 85 -10.91 -3.23 1.80
N ILE A 86 -11.83 -4.16 2.11
CA ILE A 86 -13.16 -4.17 1.45
C ILE A 86 -13.86 -2.83 1.60
N LEU A 87 -13.87 -2.25 2.80
CA LEU A 87 -14.50 -0.96 3.06
C LEU A 87 -13.95 0.17 2.20
N THR A 88 -12.63 0.25 2.07
CA THR A 88 -11.99 1.27 1.23
C THR A 88 -12.44 1.14 -0.22
N GLU A 89 -12.31 -0.07 -0.77
CA GLU A 89 -12.64 -0.33 -2.16
C GLU A 89 -14.15 -0.22 -2.43
N TYR A 90 -14.98 -0.58 -1.46
CA TYR A 90 -16.43 -0.40 -1.50
C TYR A 90 -16.78 1.07 -1.75
N PHE A 91 -16.20 1.99 -0.98
CA PHE A 91 -16.50 3.41 -1.14
C PHE A 91 -15.86 4.02 -2.39
N VAL A 92 -14.65 3.60 -2.76
CA VAL A 92 -13.97 4.11 -3.97
C VAL A 92 -14.74 3.71 -5.23
N SER A 93 -15.09 2.45 -5.36
CA SER A 93 -15.68 1.92 -6.60
C SER A 93 -17.18 2.20 -6.73
N GLY A 94 -17.93 1.87 -5.69
CA GLY A 94 -19.39 1.96 -5.74
C GLY A 94 -19.88 3.41 -5.76
N PHE A 95 -19.13 4.32 -5.14
CA PHE A 95 -19.47 5.74 -5.18
C PHE A 95 -19.46 6.30 -6.61
N ASN A 96 -18.47 5.92 -7.44
CA ASN A 96 -18.41 6.32 -8.84
C ASN A 96 -19.63 5.83 -9.66
N LEU A 97 -20.18 4.65 -9.32
CA LEU A 97 -21.35 4.11 -10.01
C LEU A 97 -22.66 4.79 -9.60
N ILE A 98 -22.81 5.14 -8.31
CA ILE A 98 -24.02 5.76 -7.78
C ILE A 98 -24.06 7.27 -8.03
N LEU A 99 -22.92 7.88 -8.36
CA LEU A 99 -22.77 9.31 -8.52
C LEU A 99 -23.76 9.93 -9.54
N PRO A 100 -24.00 9.34 -10.72
CA PRO A 100 -25.01 9.88 -11.66
C PRO A 100 -26.42 9.96 -11.05
N THR A 101 -26.85 8.92 -10.32
CA THR A 101 -28.14 8.90 -9.61
C THR A 101 -28.19 9.98 -8.51
N LEU A 102 -27.08 10.21 -7.82
CA LEU A 102 -26.97 11.27 -6.81
C LEU A 102 -27.08 12.67 -7.43
N ILE A 103 -26.47 12.87 -8.60
CA ILE A 103 -26.51 14.14 -9.33
C ILE A 103 -27.94 14.47 -9.72
N GLU A 104 -28.68 13.47 -10.23
CA GLU A 104 -30.09 13.65 -10.62
C GLU A 104 -31.03 13.90 -9.42
N ASP A 105 -30.92 13.06 -8.37
CA ASP A 105 -31.80 13.11 -7.20
C ASP A 105 -31.58 14.35 -6.31
N LEU A 106 -30.39 14.89 -6.27
CA LEU A 106 -30.00 16.02 -5.42
C LEU A 106 -29.86 17.34 -6.20
N ASP A 107 -30.20 17.36 -7.50
CA ASP A 107 -30.03 18.52 -8.40
C ASP A 107 -28.61 19.12 -8.29
N ILE A 108 -27.60 18.28 -8.22
CA ILE A 108 -26.21 18.74 -8.11
C ILE A 108 -25.81 19.44 -9.41
N PRO A 109 -25.38 20.72 -9.38
CA PRO A 109 -24.92 21.39 -10.57
C PRO A 109 -23.82 20.60 -11.28
N GLN A 110 -23.86 20.51 -12.59
CA GLN A 110 -22.85 19.78 -13.37
C GLN A 110 -21.42 20.27 -13.08
N ALA A 111 -21.28 21.54 -12.74
CA ALA A 111 -20.07 22.17 -12.27
C ALA A 111 -19.48 21.56 -10.98
N SER A 112 -20.26 20.84 -10.18
CA SER A 112 -19.80 20.24 -8.92
C SER A 112 -19.84 18.71 -8.96
N SER A 113 -20.14 18.11 -10.11
CA SER A 113 -20.44 16.68 -10.22
C SER A 113 -19.22 15.75 -9.95
N VAL A 114 -18.01 16.22 -10.21
CA VAL A 114 -16.76 15.43 -10.03
C VAL A 114 -16.19 15.57 -8.61
N TRP A 115 -16.55 16.66 -7.90
CA TRP A 115 -16.03 16.94 -6.56
C TRP A 115 -16.19 15.81 -5.55
N PRO A 116 -17.36 15.14 -5.45
CA PRO A 116 -17.51 14.09 -4.44
C PRO A 116 -16.54 12.92 -4.62
N ALA A 117 -16.25 12.52 -5.87
CA ALA A 117 -15.27 11.45 -6.15
C ALA A 117 -13.84 11.90 -5.93
N THR A 118 -13.49 13.12 -6.36
CA THR A 118 -12.14 13.69 -6.20
C THR A 118 -11.82 13.98 -4.74
N ALA A 119 -12.78 14.54 -3.99
CA ALA A 119 -12.58 14.87 -2.58
C ALA A 119 -12.25 13.65 -1.72
N PHE A 120 -12.89 12.50 -1.98
CA PHE A 120 -12.60 11.26 -1.25
C PHE A 120 -11.13 10.84 -1.41
N SER A 121 -10.67 10.74 -2.65
CA SER A 121 -9.27 10.39 -2.96
C SER A 121 -8.29 11.45 -2.48
N LEU A 122 -8.63 12.74 -2.59
CA LEU A 122 -7.80 13.85 -2.12
C LEU A 122 -7.57 13.82 -0.61
N VAL A 123 -8.64 13.63 0.17
CA VAL A 123 -8.53 13.55 1.64
C VAL A 123 -7.64 12.39 2.07
N ILE A 124 -7.82 11.23 1.45
CA ILE A 124 -6.96 10.06 1.72
C ILE A 124 -5.52 10.38 1.34
N ALA A 125 -5.26 10.86 0.13
CA ALA A 125 -3.92 11.17 -0.36
C ALA A 125 -3.18 12.16 0.55
N ALA A 126 -3.85 13.24 0.96
CA ALA A 126 -3.25 14.30 1.76
C ALA A 126 -2.93 13.86 3.20
N THR A 127 -3.78 13.03 3.81
CA THR A 127 -3.69 12.75 5.26
C THR A 127 -3.11 11.37 5.59
N LEU A 128 -2.97 10.47 4.62
CA LEU A 128 -2.56 9.09 4.84
C LEU A 128 -1.15 8.97 5.47
N LEU A 129 -0.17 9.76 5.01
CA LEU A 129 1.17 9.77 5.58
C LEU A 129 1.17 10.27 7.03
N VAL A 130 0.33 11.27 7.33
CA VAL A 130 0.15 11.80 8.70
C VAL A 130 -0.38 10.71 9.62
N PHE A 131 -1.44 10.00 9.20
CA PHE A 131 -2.00 8.90 9.99
C PHE A 131 -1.06 7.69 10.07
N GLY A 132 -0.28 7.42 9.04
CA GLY A 132 0.79 6.42 9.09
C GLY A 132 1.78 6.76 10.20
N ARG A 133 2.24 8.01 10.25
CA ARG A 133 3.15 8.50 11.31
C ARG A 133 2.52 8.46 12.71
N LEU A 134 1.23 8.82 12.81
CA LEU A 134 0.49 8.67 14.07
C LEU A 134 0.42 7.20 14.53
N GLY A 135 0.29 6.27 13.58
CA GLY A 135 0.39 4.82 13.85
C GLY A 135 1.75 4.42 14.41
N ASP A 136 2.85 4.97 13.85
CA ASP A 136 4.19 4.71 14.35
C ASP A 136 4.42 5.28 15.77
N MET A 137 3.79 6.42 16.10
CA MET A 137 3.91 7.10 17.41
C MET A 137 3.06 6.45 18.50
N TYR A 138 1.79 6.22 18.19
CA TYR A 138 0.79 5.78 19.17
C TYR A 138 0.42 4.30 19.07
N GLY A 139 0.94 3.60 18.07
CA GLY A 139 0.61 2.22 17.76
C GLY A 139 -0.46 2.09 16.67
N GLY A 140 -0.40 0.98 15.94
CA GLY A 140 -1.37 0.68 14.88
C GLY A 140 -2.79 0.50 15.40
N TYR A 141 -2.95 -0.17 16.53
CA TYR A 141 -4.27 -0.48 17.09
C TYR A 141 -5.16 0.74 17.34
N PRO A 142 -4.74 1.77 18.13
CA PRO A 142 -5.64 2.90 18.43
C PRO A 142 -5.95 3.75 17.20
N VAL A 143 -4.97 3.96 16.32
CA VAL A 143 -5.17 4.75 15.09
C VAL A 143 -6.06 4.01 14.10
N TYR A 144 -5.91 2.69 14.01
CA TYR A 144 -6.75 1.82 13.18
C TYR A 144 -8.21 1.84 13.62
N LEU A 145 -8.49 1.70 14.94
CA LEU A 145 -9.84 1.77 15.47
C LEU A 145 -10.47 3.16 15.33
N LEU A 146 -9.68 4.22 15.53
CA LEU A 146 -10.14 5.59 15.31
C LEU A 146 -10.55 5.79 13.84
N GLY A 147 -9.76 5.28 12.91
CA GLY A 147 -10.07 5.31 11.47
C GLY A 147 -11.37 4.59 11.14
N LEU A 148 -11.59 3.39 11.69
CA LEU A 148 -12.82 2.63 11.49
C LEU A 148 -14.05 3.31 12.11
N ALA A 149 -13.89 3.98 13.25
CA ALA A 149 -14.96 4.76 13.87
C ALA A 149 -15.31 6.03 13.08
N TRP A 150 -14.35 6.60 12.36
CA TRP A 150 -14.50 7.87 11.61
C TRP A 150 -14.78 7.68 10.11
N LEU A 151 -15.44 6.71 9.74
CA LEU A 151 -15.82 6.05 8.51
C LEU A 151 -15.62 6.77 7.17
N VAL A 152 -15.84 8.07 6.99
CA VAL A 152 -15.86 8.73 5.67
C VAL A 152 -14.66 9.66 5.50
N GLY A 153 -13.90 9.46 4.42
CA GLY A 153 -12.77 10.29 4.00
C GLY A 153 -11.51 10.13 4.86
N LEU A 154 -11.51 10.58 6.10
CA LEU A 154 -10.38 10.44 7.03
C LEU A 154 -10.19 9.01 7.54
N GLY A 155 -11.26 8.21 7.59
CA GLY A 155 -11.19 6.83 8.06
C GLY A 155 -10.20 5.96 7.28
N PRO A 156 -10.36 5.83 5.96
CA PRO A 156 -9.40 5.09 5.13
C PRO A 156 -7.96 5.60 5.25
N ALA A 157 -7.76 6.91 5.35
CA ALA A 157 -6.44 7.47 5.57
C ALA A 157 -5.77 7.00 6.86
N ALA A 158 -6.55 6.70 7.90
CA ALA A 158 -6.05 6.20 9.17
C ALA A 158 -5.88 4.67 9.19
N PHE A 159 -6.87 3.90 8.72
CA PHE A 159 -6.80 2.45 8.86
C PHE A 159 -6.01 1.76 7.74
N LEU A 160 -5.83 2.34 6.54
CA LEU A 160 -5.04 1.72 5.48
C LEU A 160 -3.56 1.57 5.86
N PRO A 161 -2.83 2.65 6.23
CA PRO A 161 -1.42 2.53 6.57
C PRO A 161 -1.21 1.72 7.84
N THR A 162 -2.08 1.89 8.83
CA THR A 162 -1.98 1.15 10.10
C THR A 162 -2.35 -0.32 9.96
N GLY A 163 -3.26 -0.69 9.04
CA GLY A 163 -3.57 -2.06 8.71
C GLY A 163 -2.36 -2.79 8.09
N VAL A 164 -1.72 -2.18 7.10
CA VAL A 164 -0.48 -2.70 6.49
C VAL A 164 0.64 -2.79 7.53
N MET A 165 0.79 -1.78 8.40
CA MET A 165 1.74 -1.77 9.50
C MET A 165 1.50 -2.92 10.48
N LEU A 166 0.24 -3.16 10.87
CA LEU A 166 -0.13 -4.26 11.78
C LEU A 166 0.20 -5.63 11.18
N ILE A 167 -0.10 -5.86 9.88
CA ILE A 167 0.33 -7.08 9.19
C ILE A 167 1.86 -7.19 9.23
N GLY A 168 2.56 -6.10 8.87
CA GLY A 168 4.02 -6.06 8.80
C GLY A 168 4.72 -6.36 10.13
N THR A 169 4.13 -5.93 11.25
CA THR A 169 4.70 -6.08 12.60
C THR A 169 4.33 -7.40 13.27
N VAL A 170 3.11 -7.89 13.01
CA VAL A 170 2.62 -9.14 13.62
C VAL A 170 3.22 -10.38 12.95
N TYR A 171 3.36 -10.36 11.61
CA TYR A 171 3.91 -11.49 10.86
C TYR A 171 5.38 -11.28 10.54
N ARG A 172 6.20 -12.29 10.84
CA ARG A 172 7.59 -12.37 10.36
C ARG A 172 7.60 -12.54 8.83
N PRO A 173 8.66 -12.08 8.15
CA PRO A 173 8.87 -12.40 6.75
C PRO A 173 8.79 -13.91 6.51
N GLY A 174 8.12 -14.31 5.42
CA GLY A 174 7.95 -15.72 5.09
C GLY A 174 6.58 -16.03 4.47
N PRO A 175 6.32 -17.32 4.19
CA PRO A 175 5.14 -17.75 3.44
C PRO A 175 3.81 -17.30 4.05
N ARG A 176 3.73 -17.25 5.39
CA ARG A 176 2.50 -16.84 6.09
C ARG A 176 2.20 -15.35 5.92
N LYS A 177 3.22 -14.50 6.01
CA LYS A 177 3.09 -13.07 5.74
C LYS A 177 2.66 -12.82 4.29
N ASN A 178 3.31 -13.52 3.35
CA ASN A 178 2.99 -13.41 1.93
C ASN A 178 1.55 -13.82 1.64
N LEU A 179 1.05 -14.89 2.30
CA LEU A 179 -0.34 -15.31 2.20
C LEU A 179 -1.30 -14.20 2.68
N VAL A 180 -1.04 -13.58 3.82
CA VAL A 180 -1.91 -12.52 4.37
C VAL A 180 -1.91 -11.30 3.45
N PHE A 181 -0.76 -10.90 2.89
CA PHE A 181 -0.70 -9.81 1.90
C PHE A 181 -1.40 -10.17 0.59
N ALA A 182 -1.28 -11.42 0.11
CA ALA A 182 -2.01 -11.88 -1.08
C ALA A 182 -3.52 -11.86 -0.85
N LEU A 183 -3.99 -12.28 0.33
CA LEU A 183 -5.38 -12.16 0.73
C LEU A 183 -5.81 -10.69 0.79
N TYR A 184 -4.97 -9.81 1.35
CA TYR A 184 -5.26 -8.38 1.42
C TYR A 184 -5.48 -7.77 0.02
N GLY A 185 -4.65 -8.11 -0.96
CA GLY A 185 -4.84 -7.72 -2.37
C GLY A 185 -6.09 -8.34 -3.01
N THR A 186 -6.35 -9.63 -2.76
CA THR A 186 -7.56 -10.31 -3.29
C THR A 186 -8.85 -9.70 -2.73
N PHE A 187 -8.85 -9.34 -1.46
CA PHE A 187 -10.01 -8.71 -0.82
C PHE A 187 -10.21 -7.25 -1.27
N ALA A 188 -9.18 -6.58 -1.78
CA ALA A 188 -9.34 -5.32 -2.49
C ALA A 188 -10.23 -5.48 -3.73
N VAL A 189 -9.94 -6.48 -4.58
CA VAL A 189 -10.74 -6.77 -5.78
C VAL A 189 -12.17 -7.18 -5.42
N ILE A 190 -12.33 -8.00 -4.38
CA ILE A 190 -13.66 -8.39 -3.88
C ILE A 190 -14.42 -7.15 -3.38
N GLY A 191 -13.78 -6.29 -2.61
CA GLY A 191 -14.35 -5.05 -2.09
C GLY A 191 -14.77 -4.09 -3.21
N PHE A 192 -13.91 -3.94 -4.21
CA PHE A 192 -14.20 -3.17 -5.41
C PHE A 192 -15.48 -3.67 -6.11
N TYR A 193 -15.58 -4.96 -6.40
CA TYR A 193 -16.77 -5.50 -7.07
C TYR A 193 -18.01 -5.46 -6.19
N PHE A 194 -17.88 -5.75 -4.90
CA PHE A 194 -18.97 -5.67 -3.95
C PHE A 194 -19.50 -4.23 -3.84
N GLY A 195 -18.63 -3.23 -3.88
CA GLY A 195 -19.01 -1.81 -3.89
C GLY A 195 -19.85 -1.45 -5.10
N ILE A 196 -19.40 -1.77 -6.32
CA ILE A 196 -20.17 -1.54 -7.53
C ILE A 196 -21.48 -2.32 -7.55
N PHE A 197 -21.46 -3.58 -7.07
CA PHE A 197 -22.68 -4.41 -7.03
C PHE A 197 -23.75 -3.81 -6.12
N CYS A 198 -23.37 -3.41 -4.90
CA CYS A 198 -24.29 -2.76 -3.96
C CYS A 198 -24.79 -1.41 -4.52
N ALA A 199 -23.91 -0.61 -5.11
CA ALA A 199 -24.25 0.67 -5.71
C ALA A 199 -25.23 0.50 -6.88
N GLY A 200 -25.00 -0.49 -7.76
CA GLY A 200 -25.89 -0.79 -8.89
C GLY A 200 -27.26 -1.28 -8.45
N LEU A 201 -27.29 -2.18 -7.45
CA LEU A 201 -28.55 -2.70 -6.90
C LEU A 201 -29.37 -1.58 -6.24
N VAL A 202 -28.72 -0.77 -5.40
CA VAL A 202 -29.36 0.31 -4.65
C VAL A 202 -29.80 1.44 -5.59
N GLY A 203 -28.94 1.83 -6.53
CA GLY A 203 -29.23 2.88 -7.50
C GLY A 203 -30.36 2.54 -8.46
N GLN A 204 -30.61 1.25 -8.73
CA GLN A 204 -31.67 0.84 -9.65
C GLN A 204 -33.00 0.49 -8.97
N TYR A 205 -33.00 -0.12 -7.77
CA TYR A 205 -34.20 -0.69 -7.15
C TYR A 205 -34.57 -0.07 -5.81
N ILE A 206 -33.67 0.67 -5.17
CA ILE A 206 -33.87 1.19 -3.82
C ILE A 206 -33.51 2.68 -3.83
N ARG A 207 -33.35 3.30 -2.68
CA ARG A 207 -32.88 4.69 -2.57
C ARG A 207 -31.35 4.69 -2.37
N TRP A 208 -30.65 5.59 -3.03
CA TRP A 208 -29.20 5.75 -2.96
C TRP A 208 -28.64 5.81 -1.51
N GLY A 209 -29.40 6.32 -0.54
CA GLY A 209 -29.01 6.37 0.86
C GLY A 209 -28.68 5.00 1.48
N TRP A 210 -29.27 3.91 0.99
CA TRP A 210 -28.98 2.56 1.46
C TRP A 210 -27.55 2.12 1.19
N TYR A 211 -26.91 2.64 0.16
CA TYR A 211 -25.49 2.41 -0.12
C TYR A 211 -24.62 2.80 1.08
N PHE A 212 -24.87 3.99 1.65
CA PHE A 212 -24.12 4.47 2.82
C PHE A 212 -24.48 3.69 4.10
N TRP A 213 -25.74 3.27 4.26
CA TRP A 213 -26.14 2.44 5.39
C TRP A 213 -25.50 1.05 5.37
N ILE A 214 -25.38 0.41 4.21
CA ILE A 214 -24.66 -0.86 4.03
C ILE A 214 -23.19 -0.66 4.41
N GLY A 215 -22.54 0.38 3.90
CA GLY A 215 -21.17 0.72 4.25
C GLY A 215 -20.97 0.97 5.76
N ALA A 216 -21.89 1.70 6.40
CA ALA A 216 -21.86 1.95 7.84
C ALA A 216 -22.01 0.65 8.66
N PHE A 217 -22.87 -0.26 8.23
CA PHE A 217 -23.05 -1.57 8.89
C PHE A 217 -21.79 -2.45 8.75
N LEU A 218 -21.18 -2.50 7.57
CA LEU A 218 -19.92 -3.21 7.36
C LEU A 218 -18.79 -2.65 8.23
N ALA A 219 -18.70 -1.34 8.33
CA ALA A 219 -17.71 -0.69 9.18
C ALA A 219 -17.95 -0.95 10.67
N PHE A 220 -19.20 -0.99 11.10
CA PHE A 220 -19.54 -1.33 12.49
C PHE A 220 -19.11 -2.76 12.84
N ILE A 221 -19.36 -3.74 11.95
CA ILE A 221 -18.87 -5.11 12.12
C ILE A 221 -17.34 -5.12 12.17
N THR A 222 -16.68 -4.42 11.24
CA THR A 222 -15.22 -4.34 11.19
C THR A 222 -14.64 -3.70 12.46
N LEU A 223 -15.28 -2.65 12.98
CA LEU A 223 -14.86 -1.99 14.23
C LEU A 223 -14.95 -2.95 15.42
N ILE A 224 -16.05 -3.68 15.57
CA ILE A 224 -16.23 -4.64 16.66
C ILE A 224 -15.20 -5.77 16.58
N THR A 225 -15.05 -6.38 15.40
CA THR A 225 -14.07 -7.46 15.22
C THR A 225 -12.64 -6.99 15.45
N SER A 226 -12.32 -5.78 15.01
CA SER A 226 -11.01 -5.17 15.23
C SER A 226 -10.75 -4.87 16.71
N ALA A 227 -11.72 -4.38 17.43
CA ALA A 227 -11.59 -4.10 18.87
C ALA A 227 -11.31 -5.38 19.68
N ILE A 228 -11.80 -6.54 19.21
CA ILE A 228 -11.66 -7.82 19.91
C ILE A 228 -10.35 -8.53 19.51
N PHE A 229 -10.00 -8.54 18.23
CA PHE A 229 -8.95 -9.42 17.70
C PHE A 229 -7.65 -8.72 17.32
N VAL A 230 -7.64 -7.40 17.10
CA VAL A 230 -6.40 -6.69 16.77
C VAL A 230 -5.57 -6.51 18.05
N PRO A 231 -4.30 -6.94 18.06
CA PRO A 231 -3.44 -6.81 19.22
C PRO A 231 -3.10 -5.34 19.50
N ASN A 232 -3.13 -4.97 20.78
CA ASN A 232 -2.83 -3.60 21.22
C ASN A 232 -1.33 -3.39 21.38
N ASP A 233 -0.73 -2.65 20.46
CA ASP A 233 0.69 -2.31 20.40
C ASP A 233 1.05 -0.92 21.00
N TYR A 234 0.06 -0.19 21.54
CA TYR A 234 0.22 1.17 22.06
C TYR A 234 1.39 1.34 23.02
N LYS A 235 1.52 0.43 24.01
CA LYS A 235 2.55 0.53 25.05
C LYS A 235 3.96 0.30 24.52
N GLU A 236 4.11 -0.56 23.52
CA GLU A 236 5.40 -0.88 22.90
C GLU A 236 5.86 0.26 21.99
N ARG A 237 4.98 0.77 21.16
CA ARG A 237 5.29 1.84 20.21
C ARG A 237 5.62 3.16 20.88
N ARG A 238 4.92 3.51 21.95
CA ARG A 238 5.20 4.74 22.70
C ARG A 238 6.60 4.79 23.31
N LYS A 239 7.26 3.65 23.50
CA LYS A 239 8.65 3.59 23.99
C LYS A 239 9.66 4.07 22.94
N ASN A 240 9.33 4.03 21.66
CA ASN A 240 10.24 4.37 20.58
C ASN A 240 10.49 5.89 20.47
N ALA A 241 9.80 6.73 21.25
CA ALA A 241 9.95 8.20 21.29
C ALA A 241 9.92 8.86 19.90
N ILE A 242 9.15 8.28 18.96
CA ILE A 242 8.98 8.83 17.61
C ILE A 242 8.17 10.13 17.73
N THR A 243 8.65 11.21 17.11
CA THR A 243 7.99 12.51 17.09
C THR A 243 7.40 12.81 15.71
N MET A 244 6.40 13.70 15.69
CA MET A 244 5.75 14.19 14.48
C MET A 244 6.40 15.51 14.03
N ASP A 245 6.72 15.59 12.77
CA ASP A 245 7.01 16.86 12.11
C ASP A 245 5.69 17.56 11.73
N TRP A 246 5.12 18.31 12.68
CA TRP A 246 3.86 19.04 12.46
C TRP A 246 3.94 20.12 11.39
N PRO A 247 5.03 20.94 11.30
CA PRO A 247 5.18 21.92 10.23
C PRO A 247 5.26 21.29 8.85
N GLY A 248 6.07 20.24 8.68
CA GLY A 248 6.18 19.49 7.41
C GLY A 248 4.87 18.82 7.04
N ALA A 249 4.21 18.14 8.00
CA ALA A 249 2.91 17.52 7.82
C ALA A 249 1.85 18.55 7.38
N GLY A 250 1.76 19.68 8.09
CA GLY A 250 0.82 20.73 7.76
C GLY A 250 1.06 21.34 6.38
N ALA A 251 2.32 21.61 6.02
CA ALA A 251 2.69 22.14 4.71
C ALA A 251 2.36 21.14 3.58
N THR A 252 2.63 19.84 3.78
CA THR A 252 2.33 18.78 2.81
C THR A 252 0.82 18.64 2.60
N VAL A 253 0.04 18.53 3.68
CA VAL A 253 -1.42 18.37 3.61
C VAL A 253 -2.06 19.58 2.94
N CYS A 254 -1.78 20.79 3.43
CA CYS A 254 -2.33 22.01 2.86
C CYS A 254 -1.88 22.22 1.41
N GLY A 255 -0.60 21.94 1.10
CA GLY A 255 -0.06 22.06 -0.25
C GLY A 255 -0.77 21.14 -1.25
N ILE A 256 -0.93 19.86 -0.93
CA ILE A 256 -1.65 18.88 -1.76
C ILE A 256 -3.10 19.30 -1.95
N VAL A 257 -3.80 19.64 -0.86
CA VAL A 257 -5.20 20.06 -0.91
C VAL A 257 -5.39 21.29 -1.79
N LEU A 258 -4.57 22.33 -1.62
CA LEU A 258 -4.70 23.56 -2.39
C LEU A 258 -4.38 23.38 -3.88
N VAL A 259 -3.37 22.58 -4.22
CA VAL A 259 -3.03 22.29 -5.62
C VAL A 259 -4.14 21.51 -6.31
N VAL A 260 -4.61 20.43 -5.71
CA VAL A 260 -5.67 19.61 -6.31
C VAL A 260 -6.98 20.37 -6.35
N PHE A 261 -7.31 21.14 -5.30
CA PHE A 261 -8.48 22.02 -5.27
C PHE A 261 -8.44 23.03 -6.43
N ALA A 262 -7.35 23.73 -6.61
CA ALA A 262 -7.21 24.73 -7.68
C ALA A 262 -7.36 24.10 -9.08
N ILE A 263 -6.79 22.90 -9.28
CA ILE A 263 -6.91 22.17 -10.55
C ILE A 263 -8.39 21.79 -10.79
N THR A 264 -9.04 21.15 -9.84
CA THR A 264 -10.43 20.68 -10.01
C THR A 264 -11.41 21.84 -10.13
N GLU A 265 -11.27 22.86 -9.28
CA GLU A 265 -12.16 24.03 -9.30
C GLU A 265 -12.02 24.88 -10.56
N SER A 266 -10.84 24.88 -11.19
CA SER A 266 -10.61 25.63 -12.44
C SER A 266 -11.53 25.18 -13.59
N ALA A 267 -12.01 23.95 -13.57
CA ALA A 267 -12.93 23.42 -14.57
C ALA A 267 -14.35 24.02 -14.45
N HIS A 268 -14.71 24.49 -13.25
CA HIS A 268 -16.09 24.83 -12.91
C HIS A 268 -16.36 26.33 -12.75
N THR A 269 -15.31 27.13 -12.71
CA THR A 269 -15.46 28.59 -12.61
C THR A 269 -15.70 29.22 -13.98
N PRO A 270 -16.55 30.25 -14.08
CA PRO A 270 -16.90 30.86 -15.37
C PRO A 270 -15.73 31.40 -16.19
N GLN A 271 -14.63 31.80 -15.51
CA GLN A 271 -13.41 32.29 -16.14
C GLN A 271 -12.25 31.30 -16.08
N GLY A 272 -12.48 30.08 -15.55
CA GLY A 272 -11.44 29.06 -15.39
C GLY A 272 -10.22 29.57 -14.63
N TRP A 273 -9.05 29.36 -15.17
CA TRP A 273 -7.76 29.81 -14.59
C TRP A 273 -7.61 31.34 -14.49
N ARG A 274 -8.48 32.14 -15.15
CA ARG A 274 -8.47 33.61 -15.02
C ARG A 274 -9.21 34.09 -13.77
N THR A 275 -9.91 33.21 -13.05
CA THR A 275 -10.54 33.54 -11.77
C THR A 275 -9.47 33.80 -10.72
N PRO A 276 -9.39 35.01 -10.10
CA PRO A 276 -8.21 35.44 -9.33
C PRO A 276 -7.78 34.50 -8.20
N TYR A 277 -8.71 33.84 -7.54
CA TYR A 277 -8.37 32.96 -6.43
C TYR A 277 -7.75 31.61 -6.86
N ILE A 278 -8.04 31.12 -8.08
CA ILE A 278 -7.53 29.84 -8.57
C ILE A 278 -6.01 29.82 -8.74
N PRO A 279 -5.40 30.71 -9.55
CA PRO A 279 -3.95 30.74 -9.66
C PRO A 279 -3.28 31.11 -8.33
N THR A 280 -3.94 31.92 -7.49
CA THR A 280 -3.40 32.25 -6.17
C THR A 280 -3.32 31.00 -5.28
N LEU A 281 -4.39 30.20 -5.17
CA LEU A 281 -4.39 28.96 -4.40
C LEU A 281 -3.41 27.94 -4.96
N PHE A 282 -3.32 27.82 -6.28
CA PHE A 282 -2.34 26.96 -6.95
C PHE A 282 -0.90 27.36 -6.59
N CYS A 283 -0.55 28.66 -6.71
CA CYS A 283 0.78 29.14 -6.36
C CYS A 283 1.09 28.96 -4.87
N VAL A 284 0.13 29.28 -3.99
CA VAL A 284 0.30 29.07 -2.54
C VAL A 284 0.49 27.59 -2.24
N GLY A 285 -0.28 26.70 -2.85
CA GLY A 285 -0.15 25.25 -2.71
C GLY A 285 1.23 24.76 -3.17
N CYS A 286 1.72 25.22 -4.32
CA CYS A 286 3.07 24.89 -4.82
C CYS A 286 4.17 25.39 -3.87
N ILE A 287 4.04 26.62 -3.35
CA ILE A 287 4.98 27.17 -2.37
C ILE A 287 4.98 26.33 -1.09
N LEU A 288 3.81 25.92 -0.59
CA LEU A 288 3.72 25.07 0.59
C LEU A 288 4.37 23.69 0.36
N LEU A 289 4.20 23.09 -0.82
CA LEU A 289 4.89 21.84 -1.17
C LEU A 289 6.41 22.02 -1.23
N LEU A 290 6.91 23.13 -1.75
CA LEU A 290 8.34 23.43 -1.74
C LEU A 290 8.85 23.64 -0.30
N ILE A 291 8.08 24.32 0.54
CA ILE A 291 8.37 24.46 1.97
C ILE A 291 8.37 23.10 2.67
N ALA A 292 7.41 22.22 2.37
CA ALA A 292 7.38 20.87 2.91
C ALA A 292 8.65 20.08 2.54
N VAL A 293 9.05 20.09 1.27
CA VAL A 293 10.30 19.46 0.82
C VAL A 293 11.52 20.04 1.54
N TYR A 294 11.57 21.37 1.75
CA TYR A 294 12.65 22.01 2.49
C TYR A 294 12.66 21.58 3.97
N ILE A 295 11.51 21.55 4.63
CA ILE A 295 11.40 21.12 6.03
C ILE A 295 11.81 19.65 6.16
N GLU A 296 11.25 18.77 5.35
CA GLU A 296 11.52 17.32 5.40
C GLU A 296 12.96 16.97 5.02
N GLY A 297 13.60 17.77 4.12
CA GLY A 297 14.96 17.51 3.66
C GLY A 297 16.05 18.04 4.58
N TRP A 298 15.83 19.14 5.28
CA TRP A 298 16.90 19.86 6.00
C TRP A 298 16.56 20.29 7.42
N VAL A 299 15.30 20.34 7.81
CA VAL A 299 14.89 20.88 9.12
C VAL A 299 14.40 19.80 10.06
N ALA A 300 13.64 18.83 9.55
CA ALA A 300 13.01 17.79 10.36
C ALA A 300 14.04 16.75 10.82
N GLU A 301 14.13 16.52 12.12
CA GLU A 301 14.93 15.40 12.68
C GLU A 301 14.33 14.03 12.31
N MET A 302 13.01 13.95 12.23
CA MET A 302 12.26 12.73 11.86
C MET A 302 11.22 13.08 10.79
N PRO A 303 11.62 13.19 9.51
CA PRO A 303 10.73 13.57 8.42
C PRO A 303 9.63 12.55 8.21
N LEU A 304 8.46 12.98 7.70
CA LEU A 304 7.35 12.10 7.30
C LEU A 304 7.78 11.16 6.18
N LEU A 305 8.51 11.70 5.22
CA LEU A 305 9.01 10.98 4.06
C LEU A 305 10.53 11.18 3.95
N PRO A 306 11.34 10.31 4.57
CA PRO A 306 12.78 10.42 4.52
C PRO A 306 13.30 10.43 3.07
N GLY A 307 14.09 11.41 2.70
CA GLY A 307 14.63 11.55 1.34
C GLY A 307 15.55 10.41 0.91
N ASP A 308 16.12 9.67 1.87
CA ASP A 308 16.97 8.50 1.62
C ASP A 308 16.22 7.35 0.92
N ILE A 309 14.89 7.26 1.07
CA ILE A 309 14.06 6.29 0.33
C ILE A 309 14.24 6.47 -1.18
N PHE A 310 14.26 7.71 -1.66
CA PHE A 310 14.39 8.02 -3.08
C PHE A 310 15.82 7.89 -3.63
N THR A 311 16.82 7.66 -2.77
CA THR A 311 18.19 7.34 -3.20
C THR A 311 18.31 5.90 -3.71
N THR A 312 17.37 5.03 -3.34
CA THR A 312 17.31 3.65 -3.83
C THR A 312 17.07 3.63 -5.34
N PRO A 313 17.86 2.86 -6.11
CA PRO A 313 17.72 2.82 -7.57
C PRO A 313 16.30 2.46 -8.01
N CYS A 314 15.76 3.20 -8.96
CA CYS A 314 14.42 3.04 -9.56
C CYS A 314 13.22 3.35 -8.63
N MET A 315 13.44 3.71 -7.37
CA MET A 315 12.37 4.01 -6.42
C MET A 315 11.49 5.16 -6.90
N THR A 316 12.10 6.31 -7.22
CA THR A 316 11.38 7.50 -7.70
C THR A 316 10.60 7.23 -8.99
N GLN A 317 11.23 6.54 -9.96
CA GLN A 317 10.62 6.28 -11.27
C GLN A 317 9.41 5.33 -11.16
N LEU A 318 9.51 4.29 -10.34
CA LEU A 318 8.40 3.36 -10.11
C LEU A 318 7.28 4.00 -9.27
N THR A 319 7.63 4.89 -8.35
CA THR A 319 6.63 5.69 -7.60
C THR A 319 5.86 6.63 -8.54
N VAL A 320 6.55 7.31 -9.47
CA VAL A 320 5.89 8.14 -10.49
C VAL A 320 5.07 7.30 -11.47
N ALA A 321 5.55 6.11 -11.86
CA ALA A 321 4.78 5.19 -12.68
C ALA A 321 3.49 4.75 -11.98
N LEU A 322 3.54 4.47 -10.68
CA LEU A 322 2.38 4.12 -9.86
C LEU A 322 1.36 5.26 -9.79
N LEU A 323 1.84 6.51 -9.62
CA LEU A 323 0.98 7.71 -9.63
C LEU A 323 0.22 7.84 -10.96
N LEU A 324 0.92 7.73 -12.08
CA LEU A 324 0.31 7.82 -13.42
C LEU A 324 -0.66 6.67 -13.70
N LEU A 325 -0.32 5.47 -13.24
CA LEU A 325 -1.15 4.27 -13.40
C LEU A 325 -2.48 4.41 -12.68
N TYR A 326 -2.45 4.82 -11.40
CA TYR A 326 -3.67 5.00 -10.63
C TYR A 326 -4.47 6.22 -11.06
N GLY A 327 -3.80 7.25 -11.60
CA GLY A 327 -4.47 8.32 -12.32
C GLY A 327 -5.26 7.81 -13.51
N ASN A 328 -4.66 6.95 -14.33
CA ASN A 328 -5.33 6.28 -15.45
C ASN A 328 -6.52 5.41 -14.98
N CYS A 329 -6.33 4.67 -13.88
CA CYS A 329 -7.39 3.88 -13.25
C CYS A 329 -8.58 4.76 -12.82
N GLY A 330 -8.33 5.90 -12.17
CA GLY A 330 -9.37 6.84 -11.75
C GLY A 330 -10.19 7.37 -12.94
N ILE A 331 -9.52 7.75 -14.03
CA ILE A 331 -10.18 8.17 -15.26
C ILE A 331 -11.06 7.03 -15.81
N TYR A 332 -10.52 5.83 -15.90
CA TYR A 332 -11.24 4.66 -16.39
C TYR A 332 -12.50 4.38 -15.58
N LEU A 333 -12.40 4.42 -14.25
CA LEU A 333 -13.54 4.13 -13.36
C LEU A 333 -14.64 5.17 -13.47
N LEU A 334 -14.31 6.45 -13.35
CA LEU A 334 -15.31 7.52 -13.37
C LEU A 334 -15.85 7.75 -14.78
N TYR A 335 -14.96 8.12 -15.71
CA TYR A 335 -15.40 8.48 -17.08
C TYR A 335 -15.85 7.27 -17.89
N GLY A 336 -15.32 6.07 -17.61
CA GLY A 336 -15.84 4.83 -18.17
C GLY A 336 -17.27 4.58 -17.72
N THR A 337 -17.56 4.70 -16.42
CA THR A 337 -18.93 4.58 -15.88
C THR A 337 -19.88 5.60 -16.49
N LEU A 338 -19.48 6.87 -16.54
CA LEU A 338 -20.26 7.94 -17.17
C LEU A 338 -20.50 7.69 -18.66
N TYR A 339 -19.50 7.21 -19.38
CA TYR A 339 -19.63 6.85 -20.79
C TYR A 339 -20.62 5.70 -21.01
N PHE A 340 -20.54 4.67 -20.17
CA PHE A 340 -21.45 3.51 -20.26
C PHE A 340 -22.89 3.89 -19.96
N GLN A 341 -23.13 4.73 -18.96
CA GLN A 341 -24.48 5.17 -18.60
C GLN A 341 -25.03 6.23 -19.58
N ASN A 342 -24.29 7.31 -19.80
CA ASN A 342 -24.80 8.48 -20.53
C ASN A 342 -24.75 8.31 -22.06
N ILE A 343 -23.77 7.55 -22.60
CA ILE A 343 -23.58 7.39 -24.03
C ILE A 343 -24.09 6.06 -24.55
N MET A 344 -23.79 4.96 -23.84
CA MET A 344 -24.22 3.62 -24.24
C MET A 344 -25.58 3.24 -23.68
N GLY A 345 -26.16 4.05 -22.77
CA GLY A 345 -27.49 3.85 -22.19
C GLY A 345 -27.58 2.65 -21.25
N ALA A 346 -26.43 2.21 -20.67
CA ALA A 346 -26.41 1.08 -19.76
C ALA A 346 -27.05 1.43 -18.42
N THR A 347 -27.93 0.55 -17.93
CA THR A 347 -28.48 0.69 -16.57
C THR A 347 -27.37 0.48 -15.52
N PRO A 348 -27.51 1.01 -14.30
CA PRO A 348 -26.51 0.81 -13.24
C PRO A 348 -26.13 -0.66 -13.03
N LEU A 349 -27.10 -1.57 -12.99
CA LEU A 349 -26.85 -3.00 -12.84
C LEU A 349 -26.18 -3.64 -14.07
N GLN A 350 -26.45 -3.11 -15.27
CA GLN A 350 -25.77 -3.53 -16.49
C GLN A 350 -24.29 -3.12 -16.47
N VAL A 351 -23.97 -1.93 -15.94
CA VAL A 351 -22.57 -1.50 -15.75
C VAL A 351 -21.86 -2.43 -14.76
N VAL A 352 -22.52 -2.86 -13.69
CA VAL A 352 -21.99 -3.89 -12.78
C VAL A 352 -21.63 -5.17 -13.54
N ALA A 353 -22.55 -5.67 -14.37
CA ALA A 353 -22.30 -6.85 -15.19
C ALA A 353 -21.12 -6.63 -16.17
N TRP A 354 -20.97 -5.43 -16.71
CA TRP A 354 -19.86 -5.08 -17.61
C TRP A 354 -18.51 -5.00 -16.91
N PHE A 355 -18.46 -4.67 -15.62
CA PHE A 355 -17.24 -4.70 -14.81
C PHE A 355 -16.91 -6.09 -14.24
N THR A 356 -17.76 -7.11 -14.41
CA THR A 356 -17.49 -8.48 -13.95
C THR A 356 -16.14 -9.04 -14.44
N PRO A 357 -15.69 -8.81 -15.68
CA PRO A 357 -14.37 -9.25 -16.15
C PRO A 357 -13.22 -8.64 -15.34
N VAL A 358 -13.36 -7.42 -14.83
CA VAL A 358 -12.34 -6.79 -13.97
C VAL A 358 -12.23 -7.55 -12.65
N ALA A 359 -13.36 -7.90 -12.03
CA ALA A 359 -13.36 -8.63 -10.77
C ALA A 359 -12.82 -10.06 -10.91
N VAL A 360 -13.35 -10.81 -11.89
CA VAL A 360 -12.91 -12.19 -12.13
C VAL A 360 -11.45 -12.23 -12.55
N GLY A 361 -11.06 -11.34 -13.47
CA GLY A 361 -9.69 -11.20 -13.94
C GLY A 361 -8.73 -10.84 -12.81
N GLY A 362 -9.11 -9.90 -11.94
CA GLY A 362 -8.30 -9.49 -10.79
C GLY A 362 -8.07 -10.64 -9.80
N ILE A 363 -9.11 -11.40 -9.46
CA ILE A 363 -8.96 -12.58 -8.57
C ILE A 363 -8.04 -13.62 -9.22
N VAL A 364 -8.25 -13.93 -10.49
CA VAL A 364 -7.43 -14.91 -11.22
C VAL A 364 -5.98 -14.44 -11.32
N LEU A 365 -5.76 -13.17 -11.65
CA LEU A 365 -4.40 -12.60 -11.76
C LEU A 365 -3.69 -12.56 -10.41
N ASN A 366 -4.37 -12.18 -9.33
CA ASN A 366 -3.76 -12.17 -8.00
C ASN A 366 -3.32 -13.57 -7.55
N ILE A 367 -4.12 -14.60 -7.81
CA ILE A 367 -3.74 -16.00 -7.55
C ILE A 367 -2.56 -16.41 -8.45
N LEU A 368 -2.62 -16.08 -9.73
CA LEU A 368 -1.59 -16.42 -10.71
C LEU A 368 -0.26 -15.72 -10.39
N GLN A 369 -0.29 -14.48 -9.91
CA GLN A 369 0.90 -13.71 -9.56
C GLN A 369 1.69 -14.34 -8.42
N ALA A 370 1.04 -15.00 -7.46
CA ALA A 370 1.73 -15.73 -6.40
C ALA A 370 2.72 -16.76 -6.97
N TYR A 371 2.42 -17.32 -8.14
CA TYR A 371 3.30 -18.24 -8.87
C TYR A 371 4.19 -17.53 -9.89
N LEU A 372 3.66 -16.55 -10.61
CA LEU A 372 4.37 -15.86 -11.68
C LEU A 372 5.59 -15.06 -11.18
N LEU A 373 5.50 -14.43 -10.01
CA LEU A 373 6.59 -13.64 -9.44
C LEU A 373 7.86 -14.46 -9.17
N HIS A 374 7.72 -15.76 -8.92
CA HIS A 374 8.87 -16.67 -8.75
C HIS A 374 9.45 -17.14 -10.09
N LEU A 375 8.60 -17.25 -11.13
CA LEU A 375 8.97 -17.81 -12.43
C LEU A 375 9.48 -16.73 -13.39
N VAL A 376 8.78 -15.58 -13.45
CA VAL A 376 8.98 -14.54 -14.46
C VAL A 376 9.64 -13.31 -13.81
N PRO A 377 10.69 -12.74 -14.42
CA PRO A 377 11.26 -11.49 -13.94
C PRO A 377 10.22 -10.36 -13.95
N GLY A 378 10.21 -9.54 -12.87
CA GLY A 378 9.23 -8.48 -12.69
C GLY A 378 9.14 -7.49 -13.86
N HIS A 379 10.24 -7.26 -14.57
CA HIS A 379 10.24 -6.35 -15.73
C HIS A 379 9.32 -6.80 -16.87
N PHE A 380 9.18 -8.11 -17.13
CA PHE A 380 8.25 -8.59 -18.16
C PHE A 380 6.80 -8.34 -17.75
N LEU A 381 6.49 -8.54 -16.46
CA LEU A 381 5.16 -8.25 -15.94
C LEU A 381 4.83 -6.75 -16.04
N LEU A 382 5.81 -5.88 -15.78
CA LEU A 382 5.65 -4.43 -15.93
C LEU A 382 5.48 -4.00 -17.40
N ILE A 383 6.13 -4.67 -18.35
CA ILE A 383 5.93 -4.40 -19.80
C ILE A 383 4.49 -4.76 -20.20
N VAL A 384 4.00 -5.93 -19.79
CA VAL A 384 2.62 -6.37 -20.08
C VAL A 384 1.60 -5.42 -19.44
N ALA A 385 1.85 -5.03 -18.19
CA ALA A 385 1.02 -4.07 -17.47
C ALA A 385 1.02 -2.69 -18.15
N GLY A 386 2.18 -2.21 -18.59
CA GLY A 386 2.29 -0.96 -19.35
C GLY A 386 1.51 -0.99 -20.66
N ALA A 387 1.57 -2.11 -21.40
CA ALA A 387 0.75 -2.28 -22.61
C ALA A 387 -0.76 -2.23 -22.29
N GLY A 388 -1.19 -2.80 -21.16
CA GLY A 388 -2.56 -2.70 -20.67
C GLY A 388 -2.95 -1.26 -20.32
N ALA A 389 -2.04 -0.50 -19.70
CA ALA A 389 -2.27 0.91 -19.30
C ALA A 389 -2.53 1.83 -20.52
N VAL A 390 -1.93 1.50 -21.66
CA VAL A 390 -2.18 2.21 -22.93
C VAL A 390 -3.39 1.65 -23.64
N GLY A 391 -3.49 0.32 -23.77
CA GLY A 391 -4.49 -0.36 -24.59
C GLY A 391 -5.92 -0.18 -24.06
N SER A 392 -6.09 -0.21 -22.74
CA SER A 392 -7.42 -0.09 -22.13
C SER A 392 -8.11 1.25 -22.45
N PRO A 393 -7.54 2.42 -22.13
CA PRO A 393 -8.18 3.69 -22.46
C PRO A 393 -8.20 3.97 -23.97
N LEU A 394 -7.25 3.42 -24.74
CA LEU A 394 -7.22 3.52 -26.20
C LEU A 394 -8.47 2.90 -26.84
N LEU A 395 -8.87 1.71 -26.36
CA LEU A 395 -10.09 1.07 -26.82
C LEU A 395 -11.32 1.95 -26.56
N LEU A 396 -11.42 2.57 -25.37
CA LEU A 396 -12.54 3.46 -25.04
C LEU A 396 -12.50 4.77 -25.85
N ALA A 397 -11.32 5.32 -26.13
CA ALA A 397 -11.17 6.51 -26.95
C ALA A 397 -11.62 6.29 -28.40
N LEU A 398 -11.49 5.06 -28.92
CA LEU A 398 -11.80 4.69 -30.29
C LEU A 398 -13.20 4.08 -30.49
N VAL A 399 -13.99 3.90 -29.42
CA VAL A 399 -15.36 3.31 -29.53
C VAL A 399 -16.20 4.08 -30.54
N PRO A 400 -16.69 3.43 -31.63
CA PRO A 400 -17.59 4.08 -32.58
C PRO A 400 -18.97 4.31 -31.98
N ALA A 401 -19.82 5.13 -32.65
CA ALA A 401 -21.22 5.27 -32.25
C ALA A 401 -21.93 3.93 -32.42
N GLY A 402 -22.59 3.45 -31.34
CA GLY A 402 -23.24 2.13 -31.33
C GLY A 402 -22.24 0.95 -31.17
N GLY A 403 -21.00 1.21 -30.75
CA GLY A 403 -20.02 0.16 -30.47
C GLY A 403 -20.53 -0.87 -29.45
N SER A 404 -20.30 -2.17 -29.73
CA SER A 404 -20.77 -3.23 -28.85
C SER A 404 -19.86 -3.40 -27.63
N TYR A 405 -20.44 -3.88 -26.52
CA TYR A 405 -19.70 -4.23 -25.31
C TYR A 405 -18.55 -5.22 -25.60
N TRP A 406 -18.84 -6.31 -26.31
CA TRP A 406 -17.88 -7.40 -26.53
C TRP A 406 -16.65 -6.98 -27.35
N ALA A 407 -16.81 -6.04 -28.29
CA ALA A 407 -15.72 -5.63 -29.14
C ALA A 407 -14.80 -4.57 -28.49
N TRP A 408 -15.32 -3.74 -27.59
CA TRP A 408 -14.62 -2.57 -27.08
C TRP A 408 -14.46 -2.56 -25.56
N VAL A 409 -15.56 -2.75 -24.82
CA VAL A 409 -15.57 -2.62 -23.36
C VAL A 409 -14.95 -3.85 -22.70
N PHE A 410 -15.34 -5.05 -23.12
CA PHE A 410 -14.80 -6.29 -22.56
C PHE A 410 -13.26 -6.40 -22.67
N PRO A 411 -12.64 -6.21 -23.83
CA PRO A 411 -11.17 -6.25 -23.90
C PRO A 411 -10.52 -5.08 -23.16
N SER A 412 -11.15 -3.91 -23.10
CA SER A 412 -10.69 -2.80 -22.28
C SER A 412 -10.67 -3.17 -20.78
N CYS A 413 -11.71 -3.84 -20.26
CA CYS A 413 -11.75 -4.35 -18.88
C CYS A 413 -10.61 -5.32 -18.61
N VAL A 414 -10.35 -6.28 -19.51
CA VAL A 414 -9.26 -7.23 -19.36
C VAL A 414 -7.90 -6.53 -19.31
N LEU A 415 -7.65 -5.58 -20.22
CA LEU A 415 -6.41 -4.81 -20.25
C LEU A 415 -6.22 -3.94 -19.01
N THR A 416 -7.30 -3.31 -18.49
CA THR A 416 -7.26 -2.54 -17.24
C THR A 416 -6.84 -3.42 -16.08
N THR A 417 -7.45 -4.60 -15.95
CA THR A 417 -7.13 -5.56 -14.89
C THR A 417 -5.67 -5.99 -14.96
N MET A 418 -5.21 -6.38 -16.15
CA MET A 418 -3.79 -6.72 -16.35
C MET A 418 -2.85 -5.56 -15.97
N SER A 419 -3.24 -4.34 -16.33
CA SER A 419 -2.43 -3.15 -16.01
C SER A 419 -2.32 -2.91 -14.53
N ILE A 420 -3.43 -2.87 -13.80
CA ILE A 420 -3.47 -2.51 -12.39
C ILE A 420 -2.86 -3.61 -11.52
N ASP A 421 -3.34 -4.84 -11.65
CA ASP A 421 -2.96 -5.92 -10.75
C ASP A 421 -1.49 -6.30 -10.91
N LEU A 422 -1.00 -6.47 -12.16
CA LEU A 422 0.41 -6.82 -12.39
C LEU A 422 1.36 -5.72 -11.90
N SER A 423 1.06 -4.44 -12.20
CA SER A 423 1.92 -3.33 -11.78
C SER A 423 1.92 -3.14 -10.28
N TYR A 424 0.73 -3.14 -9.66
CA TYR A 424 0.60 -2.94 -8.22
C TYR A 424 1.43 -3.94 -7.44
N THR A 425 1.25 -5.23 -7.72
CA THR A 425 1.94 -6.28 -6.99
C THR A 425 3.46 -6.21 -7.17
N VAL A 426 3.94 -6.05 -8.43
CA VAL A 426 5.39 -5.95 -8.69
C VAL A 426 6.00 -4.73 -8.02
N ILE A 427 5.35 -3.57 -8.11
CA ILE A 427 5.85 -2.33 -7.50
C ILE A 427 5.80 -2.41 -5.98
N CYS A 428 4.70 -2.92 -5.39
CA CYS A 428 4.59 -3.10 -3.94
C CYS A 428 5.65 -4.04 -3.39
N VAL A 429 5.85 -5.19 -4.02
CA VAL A 429 6.89 -6.14 -3.61
C VAL A 429 8.27 -5.48 -3.73
N PHE A 430 8.56 -4.79 -4.84
CA PHE A 430 9.82 -4.08 -5.00
C PHE A 430 10.04 -3.03 -3.92
N LEU A 431 9.08 -2.12 -3.71
CA LEU A 431 9.18 -1.03 -2.73
C LEU A 431 9.35 -1.56 -1.30
N THR A 432 8.62 -2.62 -0.93
CA THR A 432 8.69 -3.19 0.42
C THR A 432 9.96 -4.01 0.65
N THR A 433 10.50 -4.69 -0.35
CA THR A 433 11.74 -5.49 -0.20
C THR A 433 13.00 -4.64 -0.19
N GLN A 434 12.99 -3.44 -0.78
CA GLN A 434 14.12 -2.53 -0.76
C GLN A 434 14.25 -1.74 0.54
N LEU A 435 13.24 -1.74 1.39
CA LEU A 435 13.24 -1.01 2.66
C LEU A 435 13.43 -1.98 3.85
N PRO A 436 14.18 -1.56 4.89
CA PRO A 436 14.30 -2.32 6.13
C PRO A 436 12.93 -2.63 6.73
N SER A 437 12.82 -3.75 7.46
CA SER A 437 11.58 -4.20 8.10
C SER A 437 10.94 -3.13 9.01
N ALA A 438 11.76 -2.33 9.67
CA ALA A 438 11.30 -1.20 10.49
C ALA A 438 10.60 -0.08 9.70
N ARG A 439 10.83 0.02 8.38
CA ARG A 439 10.28 1.07 7.50
C ARG A 439 9.20 0.55 6.53
N GLN A 440 8.76 -0.69 6.64
CA GLN A 440 7.74 -1.27 5.75
C GLN A 440 6.37 -0.59 5.88
N GLY A 441 6.02 -0.11 7.07
CA GLY A 441 4.82 0.71 7.27
C GLY A 441 4.84 2.01 6.48
N LEU A 442 6.00 2.67 6.44
CA LEU A 442 6.23 3.88 5.65
C LEU A 442 6.10 3.60 4.14
N ALA A 443 6.64 2.45 3.66
CA ALA A 443 6.48 2.03 2.26
C ALA A 443 5.00 1.85 1.90
N GLY A 444 4.23 1.17 2.72
CA GLY A 444 2.79 0.99 2.53
C GLY A 444 2.03 2.32 2.53
N GLY A 445 2.41 3.23 3.43
CA GLY A 445 1.89 4.59 3.47
C GLY A 445 2.17 5.37 2.20
N LEU A 446 3.42 5.36 1.73
CA LEU A 446 3.84 6.03 0.48
C LEU A 446 3.07 5.48 -0.73
N ILE A 447 3.01 4.15 -0.88
CA ILE A 447 2.31 3.48 -1.98
C ILE A 447 0.85 3.96 -2.05
N ASN A 448 0.12 3.84 -0.94
CA ASN A 448 -1.30 4.21 -0.90
C ASN A 448 -1.53 5.72 -1.09
N SER A 449 -0.66 6.59 -0.53
CA SER A 449 -0.74 8.05 -0.76
C SER A 449 -0.55 8.41 -2.23
N VAL A 450 0.44 7.80 -2.88
CA VAL A 450 0.74 8.05 -4.30
C VAL A 450 -0.40 7.57 -5.20
N MET A 451 -1.01 6.41 -4.89
CA MET A 451 -2.16 5.88 -5.61
C MET A 451 -3.35 6.84 -5.57
N GLN A 452 -3.72 7.28 -4.39
CA GLN A 452 -4.86 8.19 -4.20
C GLN A 452 -4.58 9.59 -4.75
N LEU A 453 -3.35 10.08 -4.62
CA LEU A 453 -2.93 11.36 -5.23
C LEU A 453 -3.01 11.29 -6.76
N GLY A 454 -2.56 10.17 -7.34
CA GLY A 454 -2.67 9.92 -8.78
C GLY A 454 -4.11 9.99 -9.27
N MET A 455 -5.03 9.33 -8.57
CA MET A 455 -6.47 9.41 -8.89
C MET A 455 -7.00 10.85 -8.80
N ALA A 456 -6.74 11.55 -7.69
CA ALA A 456 -7.26 12.90 -7.48
C ALA A 456 -6.76 13.89 -8.53
N LEU A 457 -5.45 13.87 -8.84
CA LEU A 457 -4.86 14.75 -9.86
C LEU A 457 -5.40 14.43 -11.25
N ALA A 458 -5.47 13.16 -11.63
CA ALA A 458 -5.90 12.77 -12.96
C ALA A 458 -7.39 13.05 -13.18
N LEU A 459 -8.24 12.86 -12.16
CA LEU A 459 -9.65 13.22 -12.22
C LEU A 459 -9.84 14.73 -12.40
N GLY A 460 -9.11 15.56 -11.63
CA GLY A 460 -9.18 17.01 -11.77
C GLY A 460 -8.71 17.50 -13.15
N LEU A 461 -7.62 16.93 -13.69
CA LEU A 461 -7.16 17.28 -15.04
C LEU A 461 -8.12 16.79 -16.13
N SER A 462 -8.71 15.62 -15.97
CA SER A 462 -9.71 15.09 -16.91
C SER A 462 -10.99 15.91 -16.92
N ASP A 463 -11.36 16.44 -15.76
CA ASP A 463 -12.52 17.31 -15.61
C ASP A 463 -12.33 18.64 -16.36
N ILE A 464 -11.14 19.22 -16.32
CA ILE A 464 -10.78 20.36 -17.16
C ILE A 464 -10.97 20.02 -18.64
N ILE A 465 -10.43 18.88 -19.11
CA ILE A 465 -10.55 18.47 -20.51
C ILE A 465 -12.03 18.30 -20.89
N GLN A 466 -12.80 17.65 -20.03
CA GLN A 466 -14.21 17.40 -20.27
C GLN A 466 -15.01 18.71 -20.33
N SER A 467 -14.83 19.62 -19.38
CA SER A 467 -15.58 20.87 -19.29
C SER A 467 -15.28 21.81 -20.47
N TYR A 468 -14.01 21.91 -20.91
CA TYR A 468 -13.66 22.74 -22.06
C TYR A 468 -14.06 22.17 -23.41
N THR A 469 -14.30 20.85 -23.52
CA THR A 469 -14.59 20.19 -24.81
C THR A 469 -16.05 19.82 -24.98
N VAL A 470 -16.86 19.85 -23.93
CA VAL A 470 -18.29 19.43 -24.01
C VAL A 470 -19.12 20.34 -24.89
N ASP A 471 -18.94 21.65 -24.80
CA ASP A 471 -19.74 22.64 -25.56
C ASP A 471 -19.42 22.62 -27.06
N GLU A 472 -18.13 22.39 -27.42
CA GLU A 472 -17.70 22.42 -28.82
C GLU A 472 -17.89 21.08 -29.54
N ALA A 473 -17.56 19.98 -28.86
CA ALA A 473 -17.47 18.65 -29.47
C ALA A 473 -18.63 17.72 -29.11
N GLY A 474 -19.44 18.11 -28.11
CA GLY A 474 -20.53 17.29 -27.57
C GLY A 474 -20.03 16.24 -26.56
N LEU A 475 -20.97 15.77 -25.72
CA LEU A 475 -20.70 14.94 -24.55
C LEU A 475 -19.88 13.66 -24.85
N ARG A 476 -20.17 12.97 -25.94
CA ARG A 476 -19.45 11.74 -26.32
C ARG A 476 -17.98 12.00 -26.64
N LYS A 477 -17.70 13.00 -27.47
CA LYS A 477 -16.31 13.34 -27.84
C LYS A 477 -15.55 13.91 -26.67
N SER A 478 -16.20 14.64 -25.79
CA SER A 478 -15.62 15.14 -24.56
C SER A 478 -15.10 13.99 -23.68
N TYR A 479 -15.90 12.93 -23.47
CA TYR A 479 -15.43 11.74 -22.78
C TYR A 479 -14.29 11.02 -23.54
N GLN A 480 -14.36 10.94 -24.86
CA GLN A 480 -13.26 10.38 -25.67
C GLN A 480 -11.96 11.18 -25.51
N ASN A 481 -12.03 12.50 -25.36
CA ASN A 481 -10.86 13.35 -25.10
C ASN A 481 -10.22 13.05 -23.73
N THR A 482 -11.02 12.76 -22.70
CA THR A 482 -10.48 12.32 -21.40
C THR A 482 -9.81 10.95 -21.51
N PHE A 483 -10.32 10.03 -22.35
CA PHE A 483 -9.62 8.76 -22.61
C PHE A 483 -8.33 8.94 -23.41
N TRP A 484 -8.24 9.91 -24.33
CA TRP A 484 -6.97 10.25 -24.97
C TRP A 484 -5.93 10.79 -23.98
N PHE A 485 -6.36 11.58 -23.00
CA PHE A 485 -5.49 11.98 -21.90
C PHE A 485 -5.04 10.76 -21.06
N ALA A 486 -5.93 9.80 -20.80
CA ALA A 486 -5.58 8.54 -20.15
C ALA A 486 -4.58 7.71 -20.97
N VAL A 487 -4.69 7.71 -22.31
CA VAL A 487 -3.70 7.09 -23.20
C VAL A 487 -2.33 7.77 -23.07
N ALA A 488 -2.29 9.09 -22.97
CA ALA A 488 -1.04 9.83 -22.81
C ALA A 488 -0.36 9.52 -21.46
N THR A 489 -1.12 9.54 -20.35
CA THR A 489 -0.61 9.20 -19.01
C THR A 489 -0.20 7.72 -18.93
N GLY A 490 -0.99 6.81 -19.52
CA GLY A 490 -0.66 5.38 -19.64
C GLY A 490 0.60 5.14 -20.47
N SER A 491 0.82 5.91 -21.54
CA SER A 491 2.04 5.83 -22.36
C SER A 491 3.27 6.30 -21.57
N ALA A 492 3.16 7.40 -20.84
CA ALA A 492 4.23 7.88 -19.96
C ALA A 492 4.55 6.83 -18.87
N CYS A 493 3.54 6.26 -18.23
CA CYS A 493 3.68 5.17 -17.28
C CYS A 493 4.39 3.95 -17.90
N SER A 494 3.96 3.51 -19.07
CA SER A 494 4.55 2.38 -19.80
C SER A 494 6.03 2.61 -20.13
N ILE A 495 6.39 3.82 -20.59
CA ILE A 495 7.77 4.20 -20.86
C ILE A 495 8.63 4.09 -19.59
N LEU A 496 8.14 4.60 -18.46
CA LEU A 496 8.84 4.49 -17.18
C LEU A 496 9.03 3.02 -16.79
N MET A 497 7.99 2.19 -16.90
CA MET A 497 8.05 0.76 -16.58
C MET A 497 9.02 0.00 -17.50
N VAL A 498 9.04 0.30 -18.79
CA VAL A 498 9.94 -0.38 -19.76
C VAL A 498 11.40 0.00 -19.52
N ILE A 499 11.70 1.27 -19.30
CA ILE A 499 13.08 1.75 -19.16
C ILE A 499 13.67 1.33 -17.80
N TRP A 500 12.98 1.63 -16.71
CA TRP A 500 13.49 1.42 -15.35
C TRP A 500 13.08 0.07 -14.76
N GLY A 501 11.98 -0.52 -15.20
CA GLY A 501 11.55 -1.85 -14.80
C GLY A 501 12.58 -2.95 -15.11
N ARG A 502 13.48 -2.74 -16.08
CA ARG A 502 14.58 -3.68 -16.40
C ARG A 502 15.50 -3.98 -15.22
N LYS A 503 15.58 -3.07 -14.24
CA LYS A 503 16.37 -3.25 -13.02
C LYS A 503 15.60 -3.99 -11.91
N VAL A 504 14.30 -4.21 -12.11
CA VAL A 504 13.48 -5.02 -11.21
C VAL A 504 13.72 -6.48 -11.54
N GLY A 505 14.50 -7.15 -10.70
CA GLY A 505 14.83 -8.58 -10.85
C GLY A 505 13.63 -9.49 -10.56
N LYS A 506 13.90 -10.79 -10.40
CA LYS A 506 12.89 -11.71 -9.86
C LYS A 506 12.58 -11.28 -8.42
N ALA A 507 11.32 -11.15 -8.08
CA ALA A 507 10.87 -10.86 -6.72
C ALA A 507 10.98 -12.11 -5.81
N ALA A 508 12.05 -12.87 -6.00
CA ALA A 508 12.23 -14.20 -5.44
C ALA A 508 12.83 -14.22 -4.04
N SER A 509 13.18 -13.07 -3.44
CA SER A 509 13.72 -13.11 -2.08
C SER A 509 12.60 -12.83 -1.08
N ASP A 510 12.15 -13.89 -0.44
CA ASP A 510 11.29 -13.84 0.76
C ASP A 510 12.02 -13.20 1.97
N LEU A 511 13.23 -12.72 1.78
CA LEU A 511 14.11 -12.14 2.80
C LEU A 511 14.06 -10.62 2.73
N THR A 512 13.92 -9.99 3.87
CA THR A 512 14.06 -8.54 4.01
C THR A 512 15.52 -8.10 3.84
N ALA A 513 15.73 -6.79 3.62
CA ALA A 513 17.09 -6.24 3.55
C ALA A 513 17.93 -6.55 4.79
N ASP A 514 17.30 -6.56 5.98
CA ASP A 514 17.96 -6.87 7.25
C ASP A 514 18.39 -8.33 7.31
N GLU A 515 17.54 -9.26 6.89
CA GLU A 515 17.85 -10.70 6.87
C GLU A 515 18.93 -11.03 5.84
N LYS A 516 18.95 -10.38 4.68
CA LYS A 516 20.04 -10.50 3.71
C LYS A 516 21.37 -10.07 4.31
N LEU A 517 21.36 -8.94 5.03
CA LEU A 517 22.55 -8.42 5.70
C LEU A 517 23.05 -9.36 6.82
N GLU A 518 22.13 -10.02 7.53
CA GLU A 518 22.46 -11.03 8.54
C GLU A 518 23.08 -12.28 7.90
N LEU A 519 22.49 -12.79 6.81
CA LEU A 519 23.05 -13.91 6.05
C LEU A 519 24.43 -13.59 5.46
N GLU A 520 24.63 -12.37 4.93
CA GLU A 520 25.94 -11.94 4.44
C GLU A 520 26.98 -11.87 5.57
N ARG A 521 26.59 -11.38 6.75
CA ARG A 521 27.47 -11.37 7.95
C ARG A 521 27.80 -12.78 8.42
N GLU A 522 26.85 -13.70 8.40
CA GLU A 522 27.05 -15.10 8.76
C GLU A 522 27.98 -15.80 7.76
N ALA A 523 27.74 -15.63 6.47
CA ALA A 523 28.61 -16.14 5.40
C ALA A 523 30.05 -15.59 5.52
N ALA A 524 30.20 -14.30 5.85
CA ALA A 524 31.51 -13.70 6.09
C ALA A 524 32.19 -14.27 7.33
N ARG A 525 31.47 -14.56 8.41
CA ARG A 525 32.01 -15.23 9.61
C ARG A 525 32.49 -16.65 9.31
N LEU A 526 31.65 -17.43 8.60
CA LEU A 526 32.01 -18.80 8.21
C LEU A 526 33.24 -18.84 7.28
N SER A 527 33.32 -17.91 6.33
CA SER A 527 34.48 -17.79 5.44
C SER A 527 35.76 -17.37 6.18
N SER A 528 35.65 -16.57 7.23
CA SER A 528 36.80 -16.19 8.08
C SER A 528 37.25 -17.31 8.99
N SER A 529 36.33 -18.12 9.53
CA SER A 529 36.68 -19.29 10.36
C SER A 529 37.35 -20.38 9.53
N SER A 530 36.85 -20.67 8.33
CA SER A 530 37.48 -21.67 7.44
C SER A 530 38.87 -21.26 6.98
N ARG A 531 39.15 -19.96 6.79
CA ARG A 531 40.48 -19.44 6.50
C ARG A 531 41.45 -19.53 7.70
N ALA A 532 40.94 -19.39 8.92
CA ALA A 532 41.75 -19.54 10.12
C ALA A 532 42.14 -21.00 10.35
N GLU A 533 41.28 -21.96 10.04
CA GLU A 533 41.57 -23.39 10.13
C GLU A 533 42.55 -23.89 9.04
N THR A 534 42.49 -23.35 7.83
CA THR A 534 43.40 -23.72 6.73
C THR A 534 44.76 -23.03 6.76
N GLY A 535 44.93 -21.95 7.54
CA GLY A 535 46.17 -21.21 7.70
C GLY A 535 47.03 -21.66 8.92
N GLY A 536 46.55 -22.63 9.70
CA GLY A 536 47.24 -23.17 10.90
C GLY A 536 47.96 -24.50 10.72
N ASN A 537 48.12 -25.04 9.49
CA ASN A 537 48.92 -26.27 9.22
C ASN A 537 50.24 -25.94 8.57
#